data_ef04293964abafbbe1286df4852b2544
#
_entry.id   ef04293964abafbbe1286df4852b2544
#
_cell.length_a   1.000
_cell.length_b   1.000
_cell.length_c   1.000
_cell.angle_alpha   90.00
_cell.angle_beta   90.00
_cell.angle_gamma   90.00
#
_symmetry.space_group_name_H-M   'P 1'
#
loop_
_entity.id
_entity.type
_entity.pdbx_description
1 polymer ?
#
loop_
_entity_poly.entity_id
_entity_poly.type
_entity_poly.pdbx_seq_one_letter_code
_entity_poly.pdbx_strand_id
1 'polypeptide(L)'
;LQQPQKTTEDAPDVVAVGPKVDGINPYISLTIKEVKGKTIDDLVEEKNNKLEELIYLNKLEVLSQTKTKTNVVETIAIGNFESNGDLFKIKFRDVMILTNDKLYTFAYSNTVDNFDDEISKFNKSLNSFTIPSQDSTIIKSTEESTEEEGGGCLIATATYGSELAPQV
;
A
#
# COMPACT_ATOMS: atom_id res chain seq x y z
N LEU A 1 -12.92 9.76 -0.58
CA LEU A 1 -12.51 8.44 -0.06
C LEU A 1 -13.71 7.52 -0.15
N GLN A 2 -13.68 6.52 -1.03
CA GLN A 2 -14.69 5.47 -1.06
C GLN A 2 -14.15 4.30 -0.23
N GLN A 3 -14.95 3.83 0.73
CA GLN A 3 -14.69 2.54 1.35
C GLN A 3 -15.15 1.46 0.36
N PRO A 4 -14.23 0.59 -0.13
CA PRO A 4 -14.65 -0.54 -0.93
C PRO A 4 -15.47 -1.50 -0.07
N GLN A 5 -16.57 -2.02 -0.60
CA GLN A 5 -17.21 -3.17 0.03
C GLN A 5 -16.23 -4.34 -0.05
N LYS A 6 -15.83 -4.86 1.11
CA LYS A 6 -14.90 -5.97 1.23
C LYS A 6 -15.54 -7.22 0.66
N THR A 7 -15.27 -7.52 -0.60
CA THR A 7 -15.84 -8.68 -1.33
C THR A 7 -14.96 -9.92 -1.24
N THR A 8 -13.69 -9.78 -0.82
CA THR A 8 -12.72 -10.87 -0.62
C THR A 8 -11.78 -10.53 0.53
N GLU A 9 -11.13 -11.54 1.13
CA GLU A 9 -10.12 -11.35 2.20
C GLU A 9 -8.93 -10.48 1.76
N ASP A 10 -8.66 -10.42 0.45
CA ASP A 10 -7.56 -9.65 -0.12
C ASP A 10 -7.96 -8.24 -0.57
N ALA A 11 -9.25 -7.86 -0.42
CA ALA A 11 -9.69 -6.51 -0.76
C ALA A 11 -9.08 -5.48 0.20
N PRO A 12 -8.64 -4.30 -0.29
CA PRO A 12 -8.08 -3.25 0.55
C PRO A 12 -9.14 -2.66 1.48
N ASP A 13 -8.73 -2.31 2.71
CA ASP A 13 -9.58 -1.64 3.69
C ASP A 13 -9.75 -0.15 3.39
N VAL A 14 -8.73 0.46 2.78
CA VAL A 14 -8.74 1.87 2.36
C VAL A 14 -8.10 1.99 0.99
N VAL A 15 -8.72 2.81 0.12
CA VAL A 15 -8.17 3.16 -1.19
C VAL A 15 -8.30 4.66 -1.43
N ALA A 16 -7.21 5.28 -1.86
CA ALA A 16 -7.20 6.62 -2.42
C ALA A 16 -6.82 6.53 -3.91
N VAL A 17 -7.66 7.08 -4.77
CA VAL A 17 -7.49 7.03 -6.23
C VAL A 17 -7.19 8.43 -6.72
N GLY A 18 -6.12 8.57 -7.50
CA GLY A 18 -5.76 9.82 -8.14
C GLY A 18 -6.50 10.05 -9.47
N PRO A 19 -6.32 11.22 -10.07
CA PRO A 19 -6.87 11.50 -11.39
C PRO A 19 -6.26 10.56 -12.42
N LYS A 20 -7.03 10.26 -13.47
CA LYS A 20 -6.59 9.40 -14.56
C LYS A 20 -5.49 10.08 -15.37
N VAL A 21 -4.35 9.38 -15.52
CA VAL A 21 -3.21 9.81 -16.34
C VAL A 21 -2.85 8.64 -17.25
N ASP A 22 -2.69 8.90 -18.55
CA ASP A 22 -2.36 7.90 -19.57
C ASP A 22 -3.24 6.63 -19.52
N GLY A 23 -4.54 6.82 -19.29
CA GLY A 23 -5.49 5.72 -19.26
C GLY A 23 -5.62 5.00 -17.93
N ILE A 24 -4.74 5.24 -16.96
CA ILE A 24 -4.68 4.60 -15.65
C ILE A 24 -4.91 5.61 -14.53
N ASN A 25 -5.60 5.17 -13.46
CA ASN A 25 -5.70 5.92 -12.23
C ASN A 25 -4.61 5.43 -11.27
N PRO A 26 -3.67 6.29 -10.85
CA PRO A 26 -2.77 5.93 -9.75
C PRO A 26 -3.58 5.71 -8.48
N TYR A 27 -3.17 4.74 -7.65
CA TYR A 27 -3.84 4.52 -6.39
C TYR A 27 -2.87 4.19 -5.25
N ILE A 28 -3.30 4.54 -4.04
CA ILE A 28 -2.68 4.12 -2.79
C ILE A 28 -3.71 3.28 -2.05
N SER A 29 -3.30 2.14 -1.52
CA SER A 29 -4.18 1.28 -0.72
C SER A 29 -3.52 0.83 0.57
N LEU A 30 -4.37 0.54 1.56
CA LEU A 30 -4.00 -0.12 2.80
C LEU A 30 -4.87 -1.36 2.96
N THR A 31 -4.24 -2.50 3.19
CA THR A 31 -4.89 -3.75 3.56
C THR A 31 -4.43 -4.17 4.95
N ILE A 32 -5.36 -4.61 5.81
CA ILE A 32 -5.08 -5.05 7.17
C ILE A 32 -5.58 -6.49 7.31
N LYS A 33 -4.69 -7.40 7.71
CA LYS A 33 -5.03 -8.82 7.93
C LYS A 33 -4.57 -9.30 9.29
N GLU A 34 -5.37 -10.15 9.94
CA GLU A 34 -4.91 -10.93 11.08
C GLU A 34 -4.07 -12.11 10.59
N VAL A 35 -2.87 -12.27 11.16
CA VAL A 35 -1.87 -13.26 10.72
C VAL A 35 -1.19 -13.94 11.92
N LYS A 36 -2.01 -14.42 12.86
CA LYS A 36 -1.55 -14.98 14.14
C LYS A 36 -0.46 -16.04 13.97
N GLY A 37 0.62 -15.89 14.72
CA GLY A 37 1.71 -16.86 14.79
C GLY A 37 2.62 -16.90 13.55
N LYS A 38 2.47 -15.96 12.60
CA LYS A 38 3.33 -15.86 11.42
C LYS A 38 4.44 -14.84 11.60
N THR A 39 5.59 -15.13 11.03
CA THR A 39 6.68 -14.16 10.88
C THR A 39 6.53 -13.35 9.60
N ILE A 40 7.27 -12.24 9.48
CA ILE A 40 7.28 -11.46 8.24
C ILE A 40 7.85 -12.29 7.07
N ASP A 41 8.80 -13.19 7.35
CA ASP A 41 9.42 -14.03 6.34
C ASP A 41 8.43 -15.07 5.80
N ASP A 42 7.58 -15.68 6.65
CA ASP A 42 6.49 -16.57 6.23
C ASP A 42 5.51 -15.86 5.30
N LEU A 43 5.17 -14.60 5.64
CA LEU A 43 4.23 -13.79 4.86
C LEU A 43 4.80 -13.34 3.51
N VAL A 44 6.11 -13.08 3.47
CA VAL A 44 6.83 -12.79 2.23
C VAL A 44 6.87 -14.03 1.34
N GLU A 45 7.14 -15.20 1.88
CA GLU A 45 7.13 -16.47 1.15
C GLU A 45 5.74 -16.76 0.57
N GLU A 46 4.68 -16.61 1.37
CA GLU A 46 3.30 -16.76 0.89
C GLU A 46 2.96 -15.79 -0.25
N LYS A 47 3.41 -14.54 -0.14
CA LYS A 47 3.24 -13.55 -1.21
C LYS A 47 3.98 -13.97 -2.47
N ASN A 48 5.24 -14.36 -2.35
CA ASN A 48 6.06 -14.78 -3.49
C ASN A 48 5.47 -16.00 -4.19
N ASN A 49 4.98 -16.99 -3.45
CA ASN A 49 4.29 -18.16 -4.01
C ASN A 49 3.04 -17.76 -4.82
N LYS A 50 2.27 -16.76 -4.35
CA LYS A 50 1.11 -16.24 -5.11
C LYS A 50 1.51 -15.51 -6.39
N LEU A 51 2.71 -14.89 -6.42
CA LEU A 51 3.21 -14.14 -7.57
C LEU A 51 3.95 -15.02 -8.58
N GLU A 52 4.33 -16.25 -8.20
CA GLU A 52 5.19 -17.13 -8.99
C GLU A 52 4.59 -17.41 -10.38
N GLU A 53 3.29 -17.64 -10.48
CA GLU A 53 2.62 -17.84 -11.76
C GLU A 53 2.70 -16.60 -12.67
N LEU A 54 2.52 -15.40 -12.10
CA LEU A 54 2.60 -14.15 -12.86
C LEU A 54 4.01 -13.86 -13.34
N ILE A 55 5.01 -14.22 -12.53
CA ILE A 55 6.43 -14.09 -12.87
C ILE A 55 6.76 -15.09 -14.00
N TYR A 56 6.32 -16.34 -13.88
CA TYR A 56 6.51 -17.38 -14.88
C TYR A 56 5.90 -17.00 -16.24
N LEU A 57 4.74 -16.37 -16.24
CA LEU A 57 4.05 -15.89 -17.45
C LEU A 57 4.60 -14.56 -17.99
N ASN A 58 5.71 -14.04 -17.46
CA ASN A 58 6.27 -12.72 -17.78
C ASN A 58 5.26 -11.55 -17.64
N LYS A 59 4.26 -11.72 -16.78
CA LYS A 59 3.28 -10.67 -16.48
C LYS A 59 3.72 -9.78 -15.33
N LEU A 60 4.68 -10.24 -14.52
CA LEU A 60 5.22 -9.52 -13.38
C LEU A 60 6.74 -9.72 -13.30
N GLU A 61 7.46 -8.66 -13.00
CA GLU A 61 8.89 -8.65 -12.71
C GLU A 61 9.12 -8.00 -11.35
N VAL A 62 9.73 -8.70 -10.40
CA VAL A 62 10.13 -8.15 -9.11
C VAL A 62 11.50 -7.49 -9.28
N LEU A 63 11.55 -6.17 -9.14
CA LEU A 63 12.78 -5.38 -9.27
C LEU A 63 13.63 -5.41 -8.00
N SER A 64 12.96 -5.35 -6.84
CA SER A 64 13.61 -5.45 -5.54
C SER A 64 12.64 -5.94 -4.47
N GLN A 65 13.20 -6.66 -3.50
CA GLN A 65 12.52 -7.01 -2.25
C GLN A 65 13.52 -6.88 -1.11
N THR A 66 13.26 -5.93 -0.22
CA THR A 66 14.23 -5.52 0.81
C THR A 66 13.58 -5.56 2.19
N LYS A 67 14.20 -6.28 3.12
CA LYS A 67 13.83 -6.24 4.54
C LYS A 67 14.50 -5.04 5.19
N THR A 68 13.73 -3.97 5.40
CA THR A 68 14.23 -2.71 5.94
C THR A 68 14.33 -2.72 7.46
N LYS A 69 13.48 -3.53 8.13
CA LYS A 69 13.49 -3.80 9.58
C LYS A 69 13.09 -5.25 9.82
N THR A 70 13.22 -5.72 11.05
CA THR A 70 12.87 -7.10 11.43
C THR A 70 11.45 -7.50 11.02
N ASN A 71 10.53 -6.55 11.03
CA ASN A 71 9.09 -6.73 10.74
C ASN A 71 8.58 -5.91 9.56
N VAL A 72 9.47 -5.36 8.72
CA VAL A 72 9.11 -4.52 7.57
C VAL A 72 9.82 -5.00 6.31
N VAL A 73 9.04 -5.29 5.27
CA VAL A 73 9.56 -5.65 3.95
C VAL A 73 8.94 -4.75 2.89
N GLU A 74 9.79 -4.22 2.03
CA GLU A 74 9.42 -3.43 0.87
C GLU A 74 9.65 -4.26 -0.39
N THR A 75 8.69 -4.24 -1.32
CA THR A 75 8.79 -4.88 -2.64
C THR A 75 8.49 -3.84 -3.71
N ILE A 76 9.33 -3.78 -4.74
CA ILE A 76 9.08 -3.00 -5.95
C ILE A 76 8.99 -3.98 -7.12
N ALA A 77 7.93 -3.86 -7.92
CA ALA A 77 7.69 -4.73 -9.06
C ALA A 77 7.09 -3.95 -10.24
N ILE A 78 7.21 -4.51 -11.43
CA ILE A 78 6.55 -4.02 -12.64
C ILE A 78 5.69 -5.15 -13.19
N GLY A 79 4.45 -4.82 -13.55
CA GLY A 79 3.53 -5.77 -14.19
C GLY A 79 2.96 -5.22 -15.50
N ASN A 80 2.58 -6.15 -16.38
CA ASN A 80 1.90 -5.87 -17.64
C ASN A 80 0.41 -6.17 -17.46
N PHE A 81 -0.45 -5.17 -17.67
CA PHE A 81 -1.89 -5.27 -17.51
C PHE A 81 -2.60 -4.85 -18.79
N GLU A 82 -3.60 -5.61 -19.16
CA GLU A 82 -4.48 -5.28 -20.28
C GLU A 82 -5.80 -4.70 -19.75
N SER A 83 -6.20 -3.56 -20.30
CA SER A 83 -7.50 -2.94 -20.01
C SER A 83 -8.08 -2.35 -21.29
N ASN A 84 -9.28 -2.78 -21.66
CA ASN A 84 -9.99 -2.34 -22.88
C ASN A 84 -9.19 -2.56 -24.19
N GLY A 85 -8.32 -3.58 -24.23
CA GLY A 85 -7.47 -3.87 -25.38
C GLY A 85 -6.13 -3.09 -25.40
N ASP A 86 -5.92 -2.18 -24.46
CA ASP A 86 -4.65 -1.47 -24.28
C ASP A 86 -3.77 -2.20 -23.26
N LEU A 87 -2.48 -2.30 -23.54
CA LEU A 87 -1.49 -2.89 -22.64
C LEU A 87 -0.79 -1.76 -21.85
N PHE A 88 -0.87 -1.87 -20.52
CA PHE A 88 -0.26 -0.91 -19.60
C PHE A 88 0.87 -1.56 -18.83
N LYS A 89 1.98 -0.83 -18.70
CA LYS A 89 3.09 -1.21 -17.83
C LYS A 89 2.98 -0.46 -16.51
N ILE A 90 2.66 -1.18 -15.44
CA ILE A 90 2.39 -0.62 -14.12
C ILE A 90 3.52 -0.96 -13.17
N LYS A 91 4.05 0.04 -12.47
CA LYS A 91 5.02 -0.12 -11.39
C LYS A 91 4.28 -0.08 -10.05
N PHE A 92 4.68 -0.99 -9.16
CA PHE A 92 4.11 -1.15 -7.83
C PHE A 92 5.18 -0.97 -6.78
N ARG A 93 4.79 -0.42 -5.65
CA ARG A 93 5.56 -0.44 -4.42
C ARG A 93 4.67 -0.89 -3.29
N ASP A 94 5.03 -2.00 -2.65
CA ASP A 94 4.33 -2.54 -1.50
C ASP A 94 5.23 -2.48 -0.27
N VAL A 95 4.68 -2.02 0.85
CA VAL A 95 5.34 -2.03 2.15
C VAL A 95 4.50 -2.87 3.10
N MET A 96 5.04 -4.02 3.49
CA MET A 96 4.45 -4.94 4.46
C MET A 96 5.02 -4.64 5.85
N ILE A 97 4.14 -4.46 6.84
CA ILE A 97 4.50 -4.18 8.23
C ILE A 97 3.75 -5.17 9.11
N LEU A 98 4.48 -6.04 9.80
CA LEU A 98 3.91 -6.99 10.76
C LEU A 98 4.03 -6.43 12.17
N THR A 99 2.90 -6.34 12.89
CA THR A 99 2.89 -5.97 14.30
C THR A 99 1.63 -6.49 14.99
N ASN A 100 1.76 -7.00 16.21
CA ASN A 100 0.65 -7.48 17.04
C ASN A 100 -0.29 -8.45 16.28
N ASP A 101 0.27 -9.46 15.64
CA ASP A 101 -0.46 -10.45 14.84
C ASP A 101 -1.29 -9.87 13.69
N LYS A 102 -1.02 -8.62 13.30
CA LYS A 102 -1.62 -7.95 12.14
C LYS A 102 -0.57 -7.60 11.10
N LEU A 103 -0.90 -7.91 9.86
CA LEU A 103 -0.16 -7.47 8.69
C LEU A 103 -0.83 -6.24 8.10
N TYR A 104 -0.10 -5.15 8.02
CA TYR A 104 -0.47 -3.93 7.31
C TYR A 104 0.28 -3.93 5.98
N THR A 105 -0.43 -3.88 4.87
CA THR A 105 0.17 -3.77 3.53
C THR A 105 -0.24 -2.46 2.92
N PHE A 106 0.72 -1.55 2.77
CA PHE A 106 0.59 -0.34 1.99
C PHE A 106 1.02 -0.62 0.57
N ALA A 107 0.18 -0.30 -0.40
CA ALA A 107 0.52 -0.43 -1.80
C ALA A 107 0.32 0.90 -2.53
N TYR A 108 1.23 1.20 -3.43
CA TYR A 108 1.14 2.28 -4.40
C TYR A 108 1.34 1.72 -5.80
N SER A 109 0.54 2.17 -6.75
CA SER A 109 0.74 1.83 -8.16
C SER A 109 0.48 3.00 -9.08
N ASN A 110 1.26 3.05 -10.15
CA ASN A 110 1.11 4.00 -11.24
C ASN A 110 1.74 3.42 -12.52
N THR A 111 1.53 4.07 -13.66
CA THR A 111 2.31 3.75 -14.86
C THR A 111 3.80 3.94 -14.58
N VAL A 112 4.66 3.19 -15.28
CA VAL A 112 6.11 3.28 -15.07
C VAL A 112 6.60 4.72 -15.23
N ASP A 113 6.07 5.44 -16.24
CA ASP A 113 6.52 6.79 -16.59
C ASP A 113 6.11 7.85 -15.55
N ASN A 114 4.98 7.65 -14.87
CA ASN A 114 4.46 8.60 -13.87
C ASN A 114 4.66 8.15 -12.41
N PHE A 115 5.35 7.03 -12.20
CA PHE A 115 5.50 6.45 -10.87
C PHE A 115 6.26 7.36 -9.91
N ASP A 116 7.37 7.92 -10.37
CA ASP A 116 8.27 8.70 -9.52
C ASP A 116 7.72 10.11 -9.24
N ASP A 117 6.85 10.65 -10.11
CA ASP A 117 6.23 11.97 -9.92
C ASP A 117 5.29 12.02 -8.70
N GLU A 118 4.61 10.91 -8.41
CA GLU A 118 3.59 10.83 -7.37
C GLU A 118 4.04 10.06 -6.11
N ILE A 119 5.23 9.44 -6.13
CA ILE A 119 5.73 8.61 -5.03
C ILE A 119 5.84 9.37 -3.70
N SER A 120 6.07 10.70 -3.77
CA SER A 120 6.14 11.55 -2.59
C SER A 120 4.84 11.56 -1.78
N LYS A 121 3.68 11.46 -2.43
CA LYS A 121 2.37 11.37 -1.78
C LYS A 121 2.22 10.05 -1.01
N PHE A 122 2.68 8.94 -1.60
CA PHE A 122 2.74 7.65 -0.94
C PHE A 122 3.64 7.70 0.30
N ASN A 123 4.85 8.26 0.17
CA ASN A 123 5.78 8.40 1.28
C ASN A 123 5.18 9.24 2.42
N LYS A 124 4.51 10.35 2.11
CA LYS A 124 3.80 11.16 3.12
C LYS A 124 2.71 10.35 3.83
N SER A 125 1.91 9.58 3.09
CA SER A 125 0.87 8.72 3.65
C SER A 125 1.45 7.64 4.56
N LEU A 126 2.49 6.95 4.11
CA LEU A 126 3.18 5.91 4.87
C LEU A 126 3.82 6.48 6.16
N ASN A 127 4.47 7.64 6.07
CA ASN A 127 5.13 8.29 7.20
C ASN A 127 4.16 8.86 8.23
N SER A 128 2.95 9.26 7.80
CA SER A 128 1.90 9.75 8.69
C SER A 128 1.09 8.64 9.35
N PHE A 129 1.25 7.40 8.87
CA PHE A 129 0.50 6.27 9.41
C PHE A 129 1.02 5.88 10.79
N THR A 130 0.12 5.92 11.75
CA THR A 130 0.39 5.47 13.12
C THR A 130 -0.38 4.17 13.36
N ILE A 131 0.35 3.11 13.64
CA ILE A 131 -0.26 1.84 14.02
C ILE A 131 -0.83 2.00 15.43
N PRO A 132 -2.13 1.76 15.65
CA PRO A 132 -2.71 1.80 16.99
C PRO A 132 -2.13 0.64 17.81
N SER A 133 -1.09 0.88 18.58
CA SER A 133 -0.50 -0.09 19.48
C SER A 133 0.16 0.59 20.66
N GLN A 134 0.28 -0.14 21.74
CA GLN A 134 0.80 0.35 23.00
C GLN A 134 2.29 0.75 23.00
N ASP A 135 2.99 0.63 21.84
CA ASP A 135 4.37 1.10 21.66
C ASP A 135 4.53 1.80 20.30
N SER A 136 4.72 3.09 20.35
CA SER A 136 4.88 3.97 19.20
C SER A 136 6.17 3.68 18.42
N THR A 137 6.05 2.95 17.32
CA THR A 137 7.15 2.85 16.36
C THR A 137 6.87 3.76 15.17
N ILE A 138 7.37 4.97 15.22
CA ILE A 138 7.33 5.92 14.09
C ILE A 138 8.29 5.39 13.02
N ILE A 139 7.77 5.08 11.85
CA ILE A 139 8.57 4.77 10.66
C ILE A 139 9.04 6.10 10.09
N LYS A 140 10.24 6.53 10.44
CA LYS A 140 10.90 7.63 9.72
C LYS A 140 11.65 7.03 8.54
N SER A 141 11.16 7.25 7.33
CA SER A 141 11.99 7.05 6.13
C SER A 141 13.10 8.10 6.16
N THR A 142 14.35 7.64 6.00
CA THR A 142 15.51 8.51 5.89
C THR A 142 15.53 9.06 4.47
N GLU A 143 14.87 10.21 4.25
CA GLU A 143 15.11 11.05 3.09
C GLU A 143 15.35 12.46 3.61
N GLU A 144 16.47 13.01 3.18
CA GLU A 144 16.91 14.39 3.42
C GLU A 144 15.84 15.36 2.88
N SER A 145 15.27 16.16 3.76
CA SER A 145 14.23 17.13 3.43
C SER A 145 14.84 18.35 2.75
N THR A 146 14.48 18.59 1.50
CA THR A 146 14.37 19.96 0.99
C THR A 146 12.95 20.44 1.27
N GLU A 147 12.85 21.48 2.10
CA GLU A 147 11.59 22.15 2.43
C GLU A 147 11.06 22.89 1.20
N GLU A 148 9.84 22.55 0.77
CA GLU A 148 8.97 23.48 0.04
C GLU A 148 7.57 23.44 0.63
N GLU A 149 7.08 24.61 1.01
CA GLU A 149 5.75 24.85 1.55
C GLU A 149 4.66 24.62 0.51
N GLY A 150 3.58 23.95 0.90
CA GLY A 150 2.30 24.13 0.23
C GLY A 150 1.41 22.90 0.14
N GLY A 151 0.31 22.91 0.88
CA GLY A 151 -0.88 22.12 0.58
C GLY A 151 -1.10 20.90 1.47
N GLY A 152 -1.72 21.12 2.64
CA GLY A 152 -2.13 20.05 3.55
C GLY A 152 -3.16 19.11 2.92
N CYS A 153 -2.80 17.85 2.78
CA CYS A 153 -3.74 16.76 2.51
C CYS A 153 -4.23 16.23 3.85
N LEU A 154 -5.48 16.53 4.21
CA LEU A 154 -6.12 16.00 5.40
C LEU A 154 -6.42 14.51 5.18
N ILE A 155 -5.65 13.65 5.85
CA ILE A 155 -6.02 12.24 5.99
C ILE A 155 -7.05 12.16 7.10
N ALA A 156 -8.32 11.93 6.72
CA ALA A 156 -9.37 11.65 7.69
C ALA A 156 -9.10 10.29 8.33
N THR A 157 -8.70 10.32 9.61
CA THR A 157 -8.63 9.12 10.45
C THR A 157 -10.06 8.65 10.70
N ALA A 158 -10.47 7.54 10.10
CA ALA A 158 -11.73 6.90 10.46
C ALA A 158 -11.57 6.25 11.85
N THR A 159 -12.00 6.95 12.89
CA THR A 159 -12.17 6.38 14.22
C THR A 159 -13.41 5.49 14.18
N TYR A 160 -13.23 4.23 14.46
CA TYR A 160 -14.31 3.30 14.76
C TYR A 160 -14.94 3.67 16.10
N GLY A 161 -16.23 3.88 16.08
CA GLY A 161 -17.08 3.82 17.26
C GLY A 161 -17.61 5.17 17.74
N SER A 162 -18.82 5.49 17.34
CA SER A 162 -19.76 6.09 18.29
C SER A 162 -21.19 5.77 17.87
N GLU A 163 -21.89 5.24 18.84
CA GLU A 163 -23.29 4.82 18.82
C GLU A 163 -24.24 5.95 18.41
N LEU A 164 -25.26 5.55 17.69
CA LEU A 164 -26.45 6.32 17.38
C LEU A 164 -27.09 6.90 18.64
N ALA A 165 -27.15 8.22 18.74
CA ALA A 165 -28.07 8.90 19.65
C ALA A 165 -29.41 9.07 18.93
N PRO A 166 -30.55 8.71 19.54
CA PRO A 166 -31.87 8.94 18.96
C PRO A 166 -32.25 10.42 19.02
N GLN A 167 -32.69 10.93 17.90
CA GLN A 167 -33.32 12.23 17.82
C GLN A 167 -34.74 12.15 18.38
N VAL A 168 -35.06 13.02 19.33
CA VAL A 168 -36.39 13.37 19.74
C VAL A 168 -36.90 14.50 18.86
#